data_ce0db9d708d18a1f239a8adb40113bb2
#
_entry.id   ce0db9d708d18a1f239a8adb40113bb2
#
_cell.length_a   1.000
_cell.length_b   1.000
_cell.length_c   1.000
_cell.angle_alpha   90.00
_cell.angle_beta   90.00
_cell.angle_gamma   90.00
#
_symmetry.space_group_name_H-M   'P 1'
#
loop_
_entity.id
_entity.type
_entity.pdbx_description
1 polymer ?
#
loop_
_entity_poly.entity_id
_entity_poly.type
_entity_poly.pdbx_seq_one_letter_code
_entity_poly.pdbx_strand_id
1 'polypeptide(L)'
;MRNWKDVNGKLIIKVLGLLLIIEGFFMWLCLPFSHYFQSGDFFDILLSGIITTLTGLIIWFFTRKNKNKNLGKREGYIIVTFAWIIISIFGALPFVLNGAIPNYTNAFFETMSGFTTTGASILTDIESVPKGLLFWRSLTHWIGGMGIIVLSLAILPILGIGGMQLFAAEVPGPTPDKLHPRVTGTAKRLWGIYILLTLVETVFLLFGGMDFFDSLCHSFGTMATGGFSTKNNSIMGFSPYIQYVIAIFMILAGTNFTLHYFALMGKFDKLKKNEELRFYLLLIIIALALLPPLSCSIQNFTGAPLILFVVNTAAISASTSEQISAMSKVSFLIPAFIPVALNPFGVVIPLIIISHFFKLNRLNYITILQAIANEKQS
;
A
#
# COMPACT_ATOMS: atom_id res chain seq x y z
N MET A 1 29.56 5.30 -17.53
CA MET A 1 28.93 4.49 -16.45
C MET A 1 29.52 4.94 -15.12
N ARG A 2 28.71 5.46 -14.18
CA ARG A 2 29.20 5.84 -12.84
C ARG A 2 29.49 4.56 -12.08
N ASN A 3 30.68 4.43 -11.52
CA ASN A 3 31.12 3.25 -10.77
C ASN A 3 30.29 3.07 -9.49
N TRP A 4 30.12 1.83 -9.01
CA TRP A 4 29.48 1.50 -7.72
C TRP A 4 30.15 2.19 -6.54
N LYS A 5 31.41 2.65 -6.69
CA LYS A 5 32.17 3.39 -5.69
C LYS A 5 31.61 4.79 -5.38
N ASP A 6 30.69 5.31 -6.21
CA ASP A 6 30.11 6.66 -6.07
C ASP A 6 28.79 6.71 -5.29
N VAL A 7 28.28 5.56 -4.79
CA VAL A 7 27.01 5.50 -4.04
C VAL A 7 27.21 6.06 -2.63
N ASN A 8 26.36 7.01 -2.24
CA ASN A 8 26.41 7.64 -0.92
C ASN A 8 25.74 6.76 0.16
N GLY A 9 26.40 5.67 0.57
CA GLY A 9 25.89 4.73 1.58
C GLY A 9 25.51 5.40 2.91
N LYS A 10 26.27 6.43 3.34
CA LYS A 10 25.96 7.17 4.57
C LYS A 10 24.64 7.93 4.50
N LEU A 11 24.28 8.45 3.32
CA LEU A 11 22.99 9.12 3.11
C LEU A 11 21.83 8.11 3.13
N ILE A 12 22.02 6.95 2.50
CA ILE A 12 21.05 5.87 2.50
C ILE A 12 20.72 5.45 3.94
N ILE A 13 21.74 5.10 4.71
CA ILE A 13 21.61 4.68 6.11
C ILE A 13 20.94 5.78 6.95
N LYS A 14 21.29 7.05 6.72
CA LYS A 14 20.65 8.18 7.42
C LYS A 14 19.16 8.26 7.15
N VAL A 15 18.72 8.09 5.91
CA VAL A 15 17.30 8.11 5.55
C VAL A 15 16.56 6.93 6.18
N LEU A 16 17.13 5.74 6.13
CA LEU A 16 16.56 4.55 6.76
C LEU A 16 16.41 4.72 8.29
N GLY A 17 17.42 5.30 8.95
CA GLY A 17 17.33 5.62 10.38
C GLY A 17 16.21 6.61 10.72
N LEU A 18 15.97 7.60 9.86
CA LEU A 18 14.84 8.53 10.03
C LEU A 18 13.49 7.85 9.84
N LEU A 19 13.39 6.90 8.91
CA LEU A 19 12.15 6.12 8.72
C LEU A 19 11.82 5.30 9.98
N LEU A 20 12.81 4.68 10.61
CA LEU A 20 12.63 3.94 11.87
C LEU A 20 12.16 4.84 13.02
N ILE A 21 12.68 6.07 13.12
CA ILE A 21 12.20 7.03 14.14
C ILE A 21 10.71 7.34 13.91
N ILE A 22 10.33 7.56 12.67
CA ILE A 22 8.93 7.85 12.30
C ILE A 22 8.05 6.62 12.60
N GLU A 23 8.48 5.43 12.25
CA GLU A 23 7.78 4.18 12.51
C GLU A 23 7.55 3.95 14.00
N GLY A 24 8.58 4.11 14.83
CA GLY A 24 8.44 3.99 16.28
C GLY A 24 7.43 4.99 16.87
N PHE A 25 7.39 6.22 16.32
CA PHE A 25 6.36 7.19 16.70
C PHE A 25 4.95 6.70 16.32
N PHE A 26 4.76 6.12 15.14
CA PHE A 26 3.47 5.54 14.74
C PHE A 26 3.06 4.34 15.60
N MET A 27 4.01 3.51 16.06
CA MET A 27 3.71 2.45 17.04
C MET A 27 3.13 3.03 18.32
N TRP A 28 3.64 4.14 18.82
CA TRP A 28 3.12 4.78 20.03
C TRP A 28 1.71 5.36 19.86
N LEU A 29 1.25 5.66 18.64
CA LEU A 29 -0.14 6.04 18.40
C LEU A 29 -1.13 4.89 18.64
N CYS A 30 -0.66 3.66 18.75
CA CYS A 30 -1.49 2.51 19.11
C CYS A 30 -1.75 2.40 20.63
N LEU A 31 -0.89 3.03 21.47
CA LEU A 31 -0.97 2.94 22.93
C LEU A 31 -2.31 3.42 23.54
N PRO A 32 -2.92 4.52 23.06
CA PRO A 32 -4.24 4.94 23.55
C PRO A 32 -5.31 3.87 23.36
N PHE A 33 -5.30 3.16 22.25
CA PHE A 33 -6.26 2.08 21.97
C PHE A 33 -5.99 0.85 22.85
N SER A 34 -4.72 0.45 22.97
CA SER A 34 -4.33 -0.64 23.88
C SER A 34 -4.76 -0.34 25.33
N HIS A 35 -4.55 0.89 25.78
CA HIS A 35 -4.93 1.31 27.14
C HIS A 35 -6.45 1.37 27.31
N TYR A 36 -7.18 1.97 26.37
CA TYR A 36 -8.64 2.11 26.43
C TYR A 36 -9.36 0.76 26.47
N PHE A 37 -8.94 -0.18 25.63
CA PHE A 37 -9.52 -1.52 25.56
C PHE A 37 -8.93 -2.50 26.57
N GLN A 38 -7.93 -2.11 27.36
CA GLN A 38 -7.21 -2.95 28.32
C GLN A 38 -6.76 -4.30 27.70
N SER A 39 -6.29 -4.23 26.46
CA SER A 39 -6.02 -5.42 25.62
C SER A 39 -4.74 -6.18 25.99
N GLY A 40 -3.96 -5.70 26.97
CA GLY A 40 -2.77 -6.39 27.49
C GLY A 40 -1.49 -6.22 26.66
N ASP A 41 -1.55 -5.59 25.51
CA ASP A 41 -0.45 -5.40 24.55
C ASP A 41 0.30 -4.07 24.71
N PHE A 42 -0.04 -3.27 25.73
CA PHE A 42 0.51 -1.93 25.94
C PHE A 42 2.05 -1.92 26.05
N PHE A 43 2.61 -2.76 26.91
CA PHE A 43 4.06 -2.80 27.14
C PHE A 43 4.82 -3.34 25.93
N ASP A 44 4.25 -4.29 25.19
CA ASP A 44 4.85 -4.88 24.00
C ASP A 44 4.96 -3.86 22.88
N ILE A 45 3.90 -3.06 22.65
CA ILE A 45 3.90 -1.96 21.69
C ILE A 45 4.86 -0.86 22.13
N LEU A 46 4.83 -0.48 23.41
CA LEU A 46 5.72 0.55 23.95
C LEU A 46 7.19 0.17 23.75
N LEU A 47 7.56 -1.06 24.15
CA LEU A 47 8.93 -1.58 24.03
C LEU A 47 9.37 -1.67 22.55
N SER A 48 8.50 -2.16 21.68
CA SER A 48 8.76 -2.20 20.24
C SER A 48 9.04 -0.82 19.68
N GLY A 49 8.23 0.17 20.03
CA GLY A 49 8.42 1.57 19.62
C GLY A 49 9.71 2.16 20.15
N ILE A 50 10.10 1.84 21.41
CA ILE A 50 11.39 2.27 22.00
C ILE A 50 12.56 1.64 21.23
N ILE A 51 12.55 0.32 20.99
CA ILE A 51 13.64 -0.37 20.27
C ILE A 51 13.78 0.23 18.87
N THR A 52 12.68 0.40 18.15
CA THR A 52 12.65 0.95 16.79
C THR A 52 13.19 2.38 16.75
N THR A 53 12.68 3.23 17.64
CA THR A 53 13.11 4.64 17.72
C THR A 53 14.57 4.77 18.14
N LEU A 54 15.02 4.03 19.15
CA LEU A 54 16.42 4.06 19.60
C LEU A 54 17.38 3.59 18.50
N THR A 55 17.04 2.52 17.78
CA THR A 55 17.81 2.06 16.63
C THR A 55 17.93 3.15 15.57
N GLY A 56 16.80 3.79 15.23
CA GLY A 56 16.77 4.91 14.30
C GLY A 56 17.60 6.10 14.76
N LEU A 57 17.55 6.45 16.05
CA LEU A 57 18.33 7.54 16.65
C LEU A 57 19.83 7.24 16.65
N ILE A 58 20.24 6.02 16.97
CA ILE A 58 21.63 5.58 16.92
C ILE A 58 22.15 5.74 15.48
N ILE A 59 21.43 5.21 14.50
CA ILE A 59 21.80 5.33 13.08
C ILE A 59 21.91 6.81 12.68
N TRP A 60 20.94 7.62 13.04
CA TRP A 60 20.94 9.06 12.74
C TRP A 60 22.11 9.79 13.40
N PHE A 61 22.42 9.47 14.65
CA PHE A 61 23.53 10.09 15.38
C PHE A 61 24.88 9.85 14.70
N PHE A 62 25.16 8.62 14.26
CA PHE A 62 26.42 8.30 13.55
C PHE A 62 26.46 8.89 12.13
N THR A 63 25.31 9.13 11.51
CA THR A 63 25.24 9.64 10.12
C THR A 63 24.98 11.13 10.02
N ARG A 64 24.66 11.84 11.13
CA ARG A 64 24.27 13.28 11.14
C ARG A 64 25.31 14.22 10.54
N LYS A 65 26.62 13.91 10.69
CA LYS A 65 27.73 14.73 10.19
C LYS A 65 27.94 14.65 8.67
N ASN A 66 27.22 13.77 7.98
CA ASN A 66 27.32 13.67 6.52
C ASN A 66 26.74 14.93 5.85
N LYS A 67 27.63 15.74 5.25
CA LYS A 67 27.27 16.99 4.55
C LYS A 67 26.84 16.75 3.09
N ASN A 68 27.12 15.57 2.54
CA ASN A 68 26.77 15.26 1.17
C ASN A 68 25.26 14.94 1.06
N LYS A 69 24.50 15.89 0.50
CA LYS A 69 23.05 15.83 0.37
C LYS A 69 22.57 15.40 -1.02
N ASN A 70 23.49 15.09 -1.93
CA ASN A 70 23.14 14.72 -3.28
C ASN A 70 22.58 13.31 -3.32
N LEU A 71 21.29 13.21 -3.61
CA LEU A 71 20.57 11.97 -3.83
C LEU A 71 20.44 11.73 -5.34
N GLY A 72 21.07 10.68 -5.85
CA GLY A 72 20.91 10.23 -7.22
C GLY A 72 19.74 9.25 -7.40
N LYS A 73 19.40 8.89 -8.63
CA LYS A 73 18.34 7.89 -8.90
C LYS A 73 18.66 6.52 -8.30
N ARG A 74 19.93 6.12 -8.30
CA ARG A 74 20.38 4.83 -7.74
C ARG A 74 20.17 4.75 -6.23
N GLU A 75 20.59 5.79 -5.52
CA GLU A 75 20.38 5.91 -4.08
C GLU A 75 18.88 5.88 -3.75
N GLY A 76 18.04 6.54 -4.57
CA GLY A 76 16.58 6.51 -4.43
C GLY A 76 16.03 5.09 -4.47
N TYR A 77 16.36 4.31 -5.51
CA TYR A 77 15.91 2.91 -5.60
C TYR A 77 16.41 2.03 -4.46
N ILE A 78 17.65 2.20 -4.05
CA ILE A 78 18.20 1.45 -2.91
C ILE A 78 17.46 1.79 -1.62
N ILE A 79 17.20 3.08 -1.37
CA ILE A 79 16.46 3.53 -0.18
C ILE A 79 15.06 2.91 -0.18
N VAL A 80 14.32 2.99 -1.29
CA VAL A 80 12.96 2.45 -1.38
C VAL A 80 12.96 0.94 -1.09
N THR A 81 13.84 0.18 -1.74
CA THR A 81 13.90 -1.27 -1.55
C THR A 81 14.22 -1.64 -0.09
N PHE A 82 15.26 -1.02 0.50
CA PHE A 82 15.63 -1.33 1.87
C PHE A 82 14.68 -0.74 2.91
N ALA A 83 13.98 0.35 2.58
CA ALA A 83 12.95 0.91 3.46
C ALA A 83 11.86 -0.12 3.76
N TRP A 84 11.24 -0.72 2.72
CA TRP A 84 10.20 -1.73 2.90
C TRP A 84 10.65 -2.93 3.75
N ILE A 85 11.89 -3.39 3.53
CA ILE A 85 12.47 -4.50 4.30
C ILE A 85 12.66 -4.09 5.76
N ILE A 86 13.28 -2.96 6.02
CA ILE A 86 13.68 -2.53 7.37
C ILE A 86 12.44 -2.17 8.20
N ILE A 87 11.48 -1.41 7.65
CA ILE A 87 10.25 -1.10 8.38
C ILE A 87 9.44 -2.36 8.69
N SER A 88 9.44 -3.37 7.80
CA SER A 88 8.74 -4.63 8.09
C SER A 88 9.45 -5.47 9.14
N ILE A 89 10.79 -5.41 9.21
CA ILE A 89 11.58 -6.06 10.26
C ILE A 89 11.20 -5.49 11.65
N PHE A 90 11.21 -4.18 11.79
CA PHE A 90 10.90 -3.53 13.07
C PHE A 90 9.39 -3.53 13.36
N GLY A 91 8.55 -3.36 12.36
CA GLY A 91 7.10 -3.41 12.47
C GLY A 91 6.54 -4.76 12.92
N ALA A 92 7.30 -5.84 12.75
CA ALA A 92 6.97 -7.16 13.25
C ALA A 92 7.14 -7.31 14.78
N LEU A 93 7.95 -6.46 15.42
CA LEU A 93 8.29 -6.59 16.84
C LEU A 93 7.08 -6.61 17.77
N PRO A 94 6.05 -5.75 17.62
CA PRO A 94 4.89 -5.78 18.51
C PRO A 94 4.16 -7.13 18.51
N PHE A 95 4.04 -7.76 17.33
CA PHE A 95 3.38 -9.06 17.20
C PHE A 95 4.16 -10.21 17.85
N VAL A 96 5.49 -10.17 17.72
CA VAL A 96 6.38 -11.20 18.29
C VAL A 96 6.51 -11.04 19.80
N LEU A 97 6.69 -9.81 20.30
CA LEU A 97 6.86 -9.57 21.73
C LEU A 97 5.59 -9.88 22.51
N ASN A 98 4.42 -9.60 21.95
CA ASN A 98 3.14 -9.96 22.55
C ASN A 98 2.83 -11.47 22.43
N GLY A 99 3.43 -12.15 21.48
CA GLY A 99 3.14 -13.56 21.19
C GLY A 99 1.89 -13.80 20.34
N ALA A 100 1.23 -12.76 19.83
CA ALA A 100 0.10 -12.90 18.90
C ALA A 100 0.52 -13.59 17.59
N ILE A 101 1.76 -13.37 17.14
CA ILE A 101 2.40 -14.11 16.06
C ILE A 101 3.82 -14.50 16.54
N PRO A 102 3.96 -15.68 17.21
CA PRO A 102 5.23 -16.05 17.84
C PRO A 102 6.39 -16.27 16.86
N ASN A 103 6.06 -16.72 15.64
CA ASN A 103 7.08 -16.95 14.62
C ASN A 103 7.43 -15.63 13.93
N TYR A 104 8.71 -15.22 14.05
CA TYR A 104 9.19 -13.96 13.47
C TYR A 104 9.00 -13.87 11.95
N THR A 105 9.18 -14.97 11.21
CA THR A 105 8.97 -14.99 9.75
C THR A 105 7.50 -14.68 9.41
N ASN A 106 6.57 -15.25 10.18
CA ASN A 106 5.14 -15.01 10.01
C ASN A 106 4.78 -13.56 10.37
N ALA A 107 5.33 -13.02 11.46
CA ALA A 107 5.12 -11.63 11.85
C ALA A 107 5.71 -10.65 10.82
N PHE A 108 6.87 -10.97 10.27
CA PHE A 108 7.47 -10.20 9.17
C PHE A 108 6.59 -10.24 7.91
N PHE A 109 6.03 -11.42 7.55
CA PHE A 109 5.11 -11.54 6.42
C PHE A 109 3.86 -10.68 6.61
N GLU A 110 3.22 -10.75 7.81
CA GLU A 110 2.03 -9.95 8.13
C GLU A 110 2.31 -8.45 8.01
N THR A 111 3.46 -8.01 8.55
CA THR A 111 3.86 -6.61 8.55
C THR A 111 4.26 -6.13 7.15
N MET A 112 5.00 -6.95 6.39
CA MET A 112 5.34 -6.66 5.00
C MET A 112 4.06 -6.53 4.16
N SER A 113 3.12 -7.48 4.32
CA SER A 113 1.80 -7.42 3.67
C SER A 113 1.04 -6.16 4.06
N GLY A 114 1.15 -5.74 5.33
CA GLY A 114 0.59 -4.49 5.81
C GLY A 114 1.17 -3.28 5.10
N PHE A 115 2.47 -3.07 5.18
CA PHE A 115 3.14 -1.90 4.60
C PHE A 115 3.07 -1.85 3.07
N THR A 116 3.15 -2.99 2.39
CA THR A 116 2.99 -3.06 0.93
C THR A 116 1.54 -3.01 0.47
N THR A 117 0.59 -2.88 1.42
CA THR A 117 -0.86 -2.87 1.16
C THR A 117 -1.36 -4.09 0.37
N THR A 118 -0.68 -5.23 0.53
CA THR A 118 -1.03 -6.48 -0.15
C THR A 118 -2.31 -7.11 0.41
N GLY A 119 -2.54 -6.99 1.73
CA GLY A 119 -3.73 -7.52 2.39
C GLY A 119 -3.74 -9.03 2.63
N ALA A 120 -2.67 -9.74 2.27
CA ALA A 120 -2.53 -11.16 2.61
C ALA A 120 -2.23 -11.32 4.11
N SER A 121 -2.92 -12.24 4.79
CA SER A 121 -2.79 -12.45 6.24
C SER A 121 -2.42 -13.88 6.56
N ILE A 122 -1.57 -14.04 7.57
CA ILE A 122 -1.25 -15.34 8.20
C ILE A 122 -2.17 -15.64 9.38
N LEU A 123 -2.94 -14.65 9.86
CA LEU A 123 -3.84 -14.80 10.99
C LEU A 123 -5.07 -15.60 10.60
N THR A 124 -5.35 -16.65 11.31
CA THR A 124 -6.55 -17.50 11.15
C THR A 124 -7.72 -16.98 11.98
N ASP A 125 -7.44 -16.32 13.11
CA ASP A 125 -8.43 -15.68 13.97
C ASP A 125 -7.98 -14.26 14.30
N ILE A 126 -8.56 -13.30 13.58
CA ILE A 126 -8.24 -11.88 13.70
C ILE A 126 -8.86 -11.29 14.97
N GLU A 127 -10.02 -11.80 15.37
CA GLU A 127 -10.78 -11.24 16.49
C GLU A 127 -10.16 -11.56 17.85
N SER A 128 -9.32 -12.60 17.92
CA SER A 128 -8.55 -12.94 19.12
C SER A 128 -7.33 -12.05 19.35
N VAL A 129 -6.89 -11.30 18.32
CA VAL A 129 -5.72 -10.43 18.41
C VAL A 129 -6.03 -9.18 19.25
N PRO A 130 -5.14 -8.79 20.19
CA PRO A 130 -5.30 -7.58 21.00
C PRO A 130 -5.58 -6.31 20.18
N LYS A 131 -6.43 -5.43 20.69
CA LYS A 131 -6.92 -4.23 19.95
C LYS A 131 -5.81 -3.24 19.57
N GLY A 132 -4.80 -3.07 20.41
CA GLY A 132 -3.64 -2.24 20.06
C GLY A 132 -2.87 -2.79 18.87
N LEU A 133 -2.68 -4.12 18.82
CA LEU A 133 -2.04 -4.79 17.68
C LEU A 133 -2.91 -4.77 16.42
N LEU A 134 -4.23 -4.91 16.53
CA LEU A 134 -5.15 -4.75 15.40
C LEU A 134 -5.11 -3.33 14.84
N PHE A 135 -5.01 -2.33 15.72
CA PHE A 135 -4.82 -0.95 15.30
C PHE A 135 -3.48 -0.76 14.58
N TRP A 136 -2.39 -1.31 15.13
CA TRP A 136 -1.08 -1.30 14.48
C TRP A 136 -1.15 -1.94 13.09
N ARG A 137 -1.77 -3.11 12.98
CA ARG A 137 -1.98 -3.83 11.73
C ARG A 137 -2.69 -2.96 10.68
N SER A 138 -3.77 -2.28 11.05
CA SER A 138 -4.51 -1.39 10.16
C SER A 138 -3.71 -0.12 9.83
N LEU A 139 -2.94 0.39 10.80
CA LEU A 139 -2.10 1.56 10.63
C LEU A 139 -0.93 1.29 9.67
N THR A 140 -0.37 0.06 9.63
CA THR A 140 0.65 -0.31 8.63
C THR A 140 0.11 -0.17 7.21
N HIS A 141 -1.15 -0.56 6.94
CA HIS A 141 -1.81 -0.28 5.67
C HIS A 141 -1.88 1.21 5.36
N TRP A 142 -2.37 1.99 6.31
CA TRP A 142 -2.56 3.43 6.12
C TRP A 142 -1.24 4.17 5.84
N ILE A 143 -0.18 3.82 6.57
CA ILE A 143 1.16 4.36 6.33
C ILE A 143 1.69 3.89 4.96
N GLY A 144 1.48 2.62 4.62
CA GLY A 144 1.89 2.02 3.35
C GLY A 144 1.21 2.63 2.14
N GLY A 145 -0.10 2.89 2.23
CA GLY A 145 -0.93 3.34 1.11
C GLY A 145 -0.51 4.68 0.47
N MET A 146 -0.01 5.63 1.29
CA MET A 146 0.60 6.86 0.73
C MET A 146 2.12 6.78 0.67
N GLY A 147 2.68 5.64 1.00
CA GLY A 147 4.10 5.43 1.06
C GLY A 147 4.76 6.24 2.18
N ILE A 148 5.40 5.55 3.10
CA ILE A 148 6.25 6.20 4.12
C ILE A 148 7.26 7.16 3.48
N ILE A 149 7.56 6.95 2.21
CA ILE A 149 8.49 7.72 1.39
C ILE A 149 7.86 9.04 0.94
N VAL A 150 6.56 9.08 0.62
CA VAL A 150 5.86 10.37 0.35
C VAL A 150 5.81 11.21 1.63
N LEU A 151 5.62 10.58 2.80
CA LEU A 151 5.73 11.27 4.08
C LEU A 151 7.16 11.78 4.33
N SER A 152 8.16 10.95 4.08
CA SER A 152 9.56 11.35 4.23
C SER A 152 9.96 12.46 3.24
N LEU A 153 9.36 12.52 2.05
CA LEU A 153 9.53 13.63 1.12
C LEU A 153 9.01 14.96 1.64
N ALA A 154 7.99 14.94 2.49
CA ALA A 154 7.57 16.15 3.17
C ALA A 154 8.61 16.58 4.25
N ILE A 155 9.34 15.66 4.83
CA ILE A 155 10.31 15.86 5.91
C ILE A 155 11.74 16.07 5.37
N LEU A 156 12.17 15.32 4.35
CA LEU A 156 13.53 15.40 3.80
C LEU A 156 13.97 16.80 3.36
N PRO A 157 13.13 17.65 2.73
CA PRO A 157 13.51 19.02 2.41
C PRO A 157 13.68 19.91 3.64
N ILE A 158 12.98 19.63 4.76
CA ILE A 158 13.19 20.31 6.03
C ILE A 158 14.61 20.03 6.55
N LEU A 159 15.11 18.81 6.27
CA LEU A 159 16.47 18.38 6.59
C LEU A 159 17.50 18.80 5.53
N GLY A 160 17.06 19.51 4.48
CA GLY A 160 17.92 19.98 3.38
C GLY A 160 18.43 18.86 2.45
N ILE A 161 17.73 17.74 2.36
CA ILE A 161 18.04 16.61 1.48
C ILE A 161 17.08 16.67 0.27
N GLY A 162 17.62 16.56 -0.97
CA GLY A 162 16.82 16.56 -2.19
C GLY A 162 15.94 15.29 -2.30
N GLY A 163 14.61 15.47 -2.39
CA GLY A 163 13.65 14.35 -2.37
C GLY A 163 13.05 13.97 -3.74
N MET A 164 13.43 14.65 -4.84
CA MET A 164 12.82 14.43 -6.16
C MET A 164 13.00 13.00 -6.67
N GLN A 165 14.14 12.37 -6.40
CA GLN A 165 14.46 11.03 -6.87
C GLN A 165 13.68 9.94 -6.11
N LEU A 166 13.42 10.16 -4.81
CA LEU A 166 12.57 9.29 -4.02
C LEU A 166 11.12 9.37 -4.51
N PHE A 167 10.62 10.59 -4.71
CA PHE A 167 9.27 10.82 -5.23
C PHE A 167 9.04 10.11 -6.57
N ALA A 168 9.99 10.24 -7.50
CA ALA A 168 9.90 9.58 -8.80
C ALA A 168 10.03 8.04 -8.72
N ALA A 169 10.55 7.49 -7.60
CA ALA A 169 10.69 6.06 -7.41
C ALA A 169 9.44 5.41 -6.76
N GLU A 170 8.62 6.20 -6.05
CA GLU A 170 7.52 5.69 -5.22
C GLU A 170 6.13 6.10 -5.75
N VAL A 171 6.02 7.23 -6.45
CA VAL A 171 4.70 7.67 -6.95
C VAL A 171 4.24 6.75 -8.07
N PRO A 172 3.08 6.09 -7.93
CA PRO A 172 2.47 5.31 -8.99
C PRO A 172 2.12 6.23 -10.19
N GLY A 173 2.40 5.75 -11.39
CA GLY A 173 2.08 6.45 -12.63
C GLY A 173 3.25 6.62 -13.60
N PRO A 174 2.98 6.58 -14.92
CA PRO A 174 4.01 6.69 -15.95
C PRO A 174 4.70 8.08 -15.96
N THR A 175 4.04 9.10 -15.44
CA THR A 175 4.60 10.45 -15.28
C THR A 175 4.18 11.03 -13.92
N PRO A 176 5.14 11.36 -13.03
CA PRO A 176 4.81 12.00 -11.76
C PRO A 176 4.19 13.38 -12.02
N ASP A 177 2.91 13.52 -11.76
CA ASP A 177 2.19 14.80 -11.91
C ASP A 177 2.68 15.82 -10.88
N LYS A 178 3.23 16.92 -11.35
CA LYS A 178 3.68 18.04 -10.52
C LYS A 178 2.52 19.02 -10.28
N LEU A 179 1.90 18.93 -9.12
CA LEU A 179 0.88 19.91 -8.69
C LEU A 179 1.47 21.23 -8.23
N HIS A 180 2.75 21.25 -7.91
CA HIS A 180 3.44 22.42 -7.39
C HIS A 180 4.90 22.44 -7.87
N PRO A 181 5.54 23.62 -8.07
CA PRO A 181 6.93 23.73 -8.47
C PRO A 181 7.92 23.05 -7.52
N ARG A 182 7.52 22.87 -6.26
CA ARG A 182 8.31 22.17 -5.23
C ARG A 182 7.66 20.82 -4.89
N VAL A 183 8.43 19.76 -4.95
CA VAL A 183 8.01 18.37 -4.61
C VAL A 183 7.33 18.30 -3.25
N THR A 184 7.86 19.03 -2.26
CA THR A 184 7.28 19.13 -0.91
C THR A 184 5.84 19.67 -0.92
N GLY A 185 5.54 20.64 -1.78
CA GLY A 185 4.19 21.20 -1.90
C GLY A 185 3.20 20.17 -2.48
N THR A 186 3.63 19.37 -3.44
CA THR A 186 2.83 18.29 -4.01
C THR A 186 2.57 17.20 -2.95
N ALA A 187 3.61 16.72 -2.27
CA ALA A 187 3.48 15.68 -1.25
C ALA A 187 2.52 16.10 -0.11
N LYS A 188 2.65 17.33 0.41
CA LYS A 188 1.76 17.85 1.46
C LYS A 188 0.29 17.87 1.03
N ARG A 189 0.01 18.24 -0.22
CA ARG A 189 -1.36 18.30 -0.75
C ARG A 189 -1.96 16.91 -0.92
N LEU A 190 -1.20 15.97 -1.48
CA LEU A 190 -1.64 14.58 -1.63
C LEU A 190 -1.90 13.94 -0.26
N TRP A 191 -1.02 14.16 0.71
CA TRP A 191 -1.22 13.71 2.09
C TRP A 191 -2.47 14.34 2.74
N GLY A 192 -2.66 15.64 2.53
CA GLY A 192 -3.87 16.32 3.04
C GLY A 192 -5.15 15.71 2.48
N ILE A 193 -5.20 15.37 1.20
CA ILE A 193 -6.35 14.72 0.56
C ILE A 193 -6.53 13.30 1.10
N TYR A 194 -5.45 12.55 1.26
CA TYR A 194 -5.50 11.20 1.82
C TYR A 194 -6.09 11.18 3.22
N ILE A 195 -5.60 12.06 4.11
CA ILE A 195 -6.14 12.23 5.46
C ILE A 195 -7.61 12.66 5.39
N LEU A 196 -7.95 13.64 4.55
CA LEU A 196 -9.33 14.13 4.41
C LEU A 196 -10.28 13.01 4.02
N LEU A 197 -9.94 12.22 2.99
CA LEU A 197 -10.77 11.10 2.53
C LEU A 197 -10.90 10.02 3.62
N THR A 198 -9.81 9.70 4.33
CA THR A 198 -9.84 8.76 5.46
C THR A 198 -10.82 9.23 6.55
N LEU A 199 -10.76 10.51 6.92
CA LEU A 199 -11.65 11.08 7.95
C LEU A 199 -13.11 11.08 7.47
N VAL A 200 -13.36 11.46 6.23
CA VAL A 200 -14.71 11.48 5.66
C VAL A 200 -15.27 10.06 5.63
N GLU A 201 -14.50 9.06 5.20
CA GLU A 201 -14.94 7.65 5.24
C GLU A 201 -15.25 7.21 6.66
N THR A 202 -14.37 7.48 7.63
CA THR A 202 -14.59 7.14 9.04
C THR A 202 -15.93 7.72 9.54
N VAL A 203 -16.23 8.97 9.21
CA VAL A 203 -17.49 9.61 9.59
C VAL A 203 -18.71 8.92 8.96
N PHE A 204 -18.64 8.55 7.66
CA PHE A 204 -19.72 7.83 7.01
C PHE A 204 -19.94 6.44 7.61
N LEU A 205 -18.87 5.73 8.00
CA LEU A 205 -18.97 4.44 8.65
C LEU A 205 -19.60 4.54 10.05
N LEU A 206 -19.26 5.58 10.80
CA LEU A 206 -19.91 5.89 12.09
C LEU A 206 -21.41 6.15 11.93
N PHE A 207 -21.83 6.90 10.92
CA PHE A 207 -23.26 7.08 10.61
C PHE A 207 -23.96 5.77 10.23
N GLY A 208 -23.22 4.80 9.70
CA GLY A 208 -23.73 3.45 9.44
C GLY A 208 -23.91 2.58 10.68
N GLY A 209 -23.52 3.07 11.87
CA GLY A 209 -23.60 2.33 13.14
C GLY A 209 -22.40 1.44 13.42
N MET A 210 -21.28 1.59 12.68
CA MET A 210 -20.02 0.95 13.01
C MET A 210 -19.38 1.67 14.20
N ASP A 211 -18.75 0.95 15.14
CA ASP A 211 -18.04 1.58 16.24
C ASP A 211 -16.81 2.36 15.76
N PHE A 212 -16.31 3.29 16.59
CA PHE A 212 -15.21 4.18 16.20
C PHE A 212 -13.92 3.44 15.84
N PHE A 213 -13.59 2.40 16.61
CA PHE A 213 -12.38 1.61 16.38
C PHE A 213 -12.43 0.89 15.03
N ASP A 214 -13.51 0.15 14.77
CA ASP A 214 -13.69 -0.58 13.52
C ASP A 214 -13.81 0.39 12.33
N SER A 215 -14.52 1.54 12.48
CA SER A 215 -14.62 2.57 11.45
C SER A 215 -13.26 3.11 11.04
N LEU A 216 -12.40 3.41 12.01
CA LEU A 216 -11.07 3.96 11.75
C LEU A 216 -10.15 2.90 11.10
N CYS A 217 -10.16 1.66 11.62
CA CYS A 217 -9.35 0.56 11.07
C CYS A 217 -9.76 0.21 9.63
N HIS A 218 -11.07 0.15 9.34
CA HIS A 218 -11.54 -0.14 7.98
C HIS A 218 -11.25 1.02 7.02
N SER A 219 -11.39 2.28 7.46
CA SER A 219 -11.00 3.44 6.64
C SER A 219 -9.50 3.42 6.32
N PHE A 220 -8.64 2.99 7.24
CA PHE A 220 -7.22 2.82 6.97
C PHE A 220 -6.97 1.77 5.88
N GLY A 221 -7.63 0.61 6.00
CA GLY A 221 -7.53 -0.46 5.00
C GLY A 221 -8.08 -0.08 3.65
N THR A 222 -9.21 0.63 3.59
CA THR A 222 -9.88 1.04 2.36
C THR A 222 -9.08 2.10 1.61
N MET A 223 -8.68 3.18 2.30
CA MET A 223 -7.93 4.27 1.67
C MET A 223 -6.54 3.84 1.21
N ALA A 224 -5.96 2.86 1.88
CA ALA A 224 -4.71 2.24 1.47
C ALA A 224 -4.87 1.20 0.34
N THR A 225 -6.10 0.87 -0.06
CA THR A 225 -6.41 -0.25 -0.98
C THR A 225 -5.84 -1.59 -0.51
N GLY A 226 -5.73 -1.80 0.82
CA GLY A 226 -5.03 -2.94 1.41
C GLY A 226 -5.94 -4.12 1.75
N GLY A 227 -7.11 -3.86 2.37
CA GLY A 227 -8.14 -4.88 2.62
C GLY A 227 -8.04 -5.63 3.96
N PHE A 228 -7.12 -5.26 4.86
CA PHE A 228 -7.15 -5.79 6.23
C PHE A 228 -8.45 -5.38 6.94
N SER A 229 -9.02 -6.32 7.69
CA SER A 229 -10.19 -6.12 8.53
C SER A 229 -9.87 -6.44 9.99
N THR A 230 -10.70 -5.94 10.89
CA THR A 230 -10.72 -6.27 12.32
C THR A 230 -11.62 -7.49 12.60
N LYS A 231 -12.31 -8.02 11.59
CA LYS A 231 -13.24 -9.15 11.67
C LYS A 231 -12.80 -10.30 10.79
N ASN A 232 -13.06 -11.53 11.25
CA ASN A 232 -12.76 -12.75 10.49
C ASN A 232 -13.55 -12.80 9.17
N ASN A 233 -14.80 -12.37 9.19
CA ASN A 233 -15.67 -12.33 8.03
C ASN A 233 -15.54 -11.02 7.21
N SER A 234 -14.45 -10.27 7.41
CA SER A 234 -14.25 -8.98 6.76
C SER A 234 -15.45 -8.04 7.00
N ILE A 235 -16.06 -7.49 5.94
CA ILE A 235 -17.19 -6.57 6.04
C ILE A 235 -18.56 -7.25 5.87
N MET A 236 -18.61 -8.57 5.71
CA MET A 236 -19.87 -9.29 5.46
C MET A 236 -20.88 -9.21 6.62
N GLY A 237 -20.37 -9.06 7.86
CA GLY A 237 -21.22 -8.93 9.06
C GLY A 237 -21.83 -7.54 9.27
N PHE A 238 -21.41 -6.53 8.49
CA PHE A 238 -21.92 -5.16 8.62
C PHE A 238 -23.14 -4.92 7.71
N SER A 239 -23.88 -3.83 8.01
CA SER A 239 -25.05 -3.45 7.23
C SER A 239 -24.73 -3.18 5.75
N PRO A 240 -25.69 -3.33 4.83
CA PRO A 240 -25.49 -3.00 3.42
C PRO A 240 -25.00 -1.55 3.20
N TYR A 241 -25.48 -0.60 4.02
CA TYR A 241 -25.02 0.77 3.96
C TYR A 241 -23.48 0.88 4.14
N ILE A 242 -22.93 0.22 5.16
CA ILE A 242 -21.49 0.20 5.43
C ILE A 242 -20.75 -0.41 4.26
N GLN A 243 -21.22 -1.52 3.72
CA GLN A 243 -20.61 -2.20 2.58
C GLN A 243 -20.57 -1.30 1.33
N TYR A 244 -21.65 -0.56 1.04
CA TYR A 244 -21.68 0.39 -0.08
C TYR A 244 -20.77 1.61 0.16
N VAL A 245 -20.72 2.14 1.38
CA VAL A 245 -19.79 3.22 1.71
C VAL A 245 -18.35 2.78 1.43
N ILE A 246 -17.93 1.63 1.96
CA ILE A 246 -16.59 1.09 1.72
C ILE A 246 -16.34 0.92 0.22
N ALA A 247 -17.28 0.34 -0.54
CA ALA A 247 -17.14 0.14 -1.98
C ALA A 247 -16.93 1.45 -2.74
N ILE A 248 -17.68 2.51 -2.39
CA ILE A 248 -17.50 3.84 -2.99
C ILE A 248 -16.11 4.40 -2.67
N PHE A 249 -15.68 4.30 -1.41
CA PHE A 249 -14.35 4.79 -1.01
C PHE A 249 -13.21 3.96 -1.61
N MET A 250 -13.38 2.66 -1.84
CA MET A 250 -12.43 1.85 -2.61
C MET A 250 -12.26 2.37 -4.04
N ILE A 251 -13.35 2.78 -4.72
CA ILE A 251 -13.28 3.40 -6.05
C ILE A 251 -12.52 4.73 -5.98
N LEU A 252 -12.81 5.55 -4.96
CA LEU A 252 -12.10 6.81 -4.75
C LEU A 252 -10.61 6.57 -4.45
N ALA A 253 -10.29 5.62 -3.58
CA ALA A 253 -8.91 5.29 -3.21
C ALA A 253 -8.09 4.77 -4.40
N GLY A 254 -8.70 4.01 -5.31
CA GLY A 254 -8.07 3.55 -6.56
C GLY A 254 -7.90 4.64 -7.63
N THR A 255 -8.48 5.83 -7.41
CA THR A 255 -8.35 6.94 -8.35
C THR A 255 -7.08 7.76 -8.04
N ASN A 256 -6.38 8.22 -9.07
CA ASN A 256 -5.20 9.07 -8.90
C ASN A 256 -5.50 10.29 -8.01
N PHE A 257 -4.76 10.43 -6.91
CA PHE A 257 -4.97 11.49 -5.90
C PHE A 257 -4.85 12.91 -6.47
N THR A 258 -4.12 13.10 -7.57
CA THR A 258 -4.06 14.37 -8.30
C THR A 258 -5.42 14.81 -8.84
N LEU A 259 -6.27 13.85 -9.22
CA LEU A 259 -7.62 14.14 -9.71
C LEU A 259 -8.53 14.61 -8.58
N HIS A 260 -8.42 14.04 -7.38
CA HIS A 260 -9.12 14.55 -6.20
C HIS A 260 -8.74 15.99 -5.88
N TYR A 261 -7.45 16.35 -6.03
CA TYR A 261 -7.01 17.73 -5.88
C TYR A 261 -7.69 18.65 -6.89
N PHE A 262 -7.79 18.26 -8.15
CA PHE A 262 -8.49 19.06 -9.17
C PHE A 262 -9.99 19.13 -8.91
N ALA A 263 -10.61 18.06 -8.42
CA ALA A 263 -12.02 18.05 -8.01
C ALA A 263 -12.28 19.07 -6.90
N LEU A 264 -11.47 19.06 -5.83
CA LEU A 264 -11.56 20.00 -4.72
C LEU A 264 -11.34 21.45 -5.15
N MET A 265 -10.57 21.68 -6.22
CA MET A 265 -10.37 23.02 -6.80
C MET A 265 -11.48 23.43 -7.82
N GLY A 266 -12.51 22.62 -8.02
CA GLY A 266 -13.58 22.88 -8.98
C GLY A 266 -13.16 22.74 -10.45
N LYS A 267 -11.98 22.18 -10.74
CA LYS A 267 -11.46 22.02 -12.11
C LYS A 267 -11.94 20.70 -12.75
N PHE A 268 -13.26 20.54 -12.85
CA PHE A 268 -13.88 19.31 -13.36
C PHE A 268 -13.56 18.98 -14.82
N ASP A 269 -13.18 19.98 -15.62
CA ASP A 269 -12.75 19.75 -17.01
C ASP A 269 -11.52 18.84 -17.10
N LYS A 270 -10.61 18.92 -16.12
CA LYS A 270 -9.43 18.05 -16.05
C LYS A 270 -9.80 16.62 -15.73
N LEU A 271 -10.83 16.39 -14.91
CA LEU A 271 -11.34 15.06 -14.61
C LEU A 271 -11.99 14.44 -15.87
N LYS A 272 -12.86 15.21 -16.54
CA LYS A 272 -13.56 14.72 -17.73
C LYS A 272 -12.62 14.37 -18.88
N LYS A 273 -11.49 15.07 -19.02
CA LYS A 273 -10.49 14.85 -20.07
C LYS A 273 -9.43 13.79 -19.71
N ASN A 274 -9.42 13.29 -18.47
CA ASN A 274 -8.42 12.33 -18.03
C ASN A 274 -8.77 10.92 -18.57
N GLU A 275 -7.87 10.37 -19.38
CA GLU A 275 -8.04 9.07 -20.03
C GLU A 275 -7.89 7.91 -19.02
N GLU A 276 -6.98 8.05 -18.07
CA GLU A 276 -6.75 7.06 -16.98
C GLU A 276 -8.03 6.85 -16.17
N LEU A 277 -8.68 7.94 -15.73
CA LEU A 277 -9.95 7.85 -14.98
C LEU A 277 -11.07 7.21 -15.81
N ARG A 278 -11.19 7.59 -17.09
CA ARG A 278 -12.22 7.00 -17.98
C ARG A 278 -11.99 5.49 -18.15
N PHE A 279 -10.74 5.08 -18.37
CA PHE A 279 -10.38 3.69 -18.54
C PHE A 279 -10.63 2.89 -17.24
N TYR A 280 -10.25 3.44 -16.09
CA TYR A 280 -10.50 2.84 -14.78
C TYR A 280 -12.00 2.62 -14.52
N LEU A 281 -12.83 3.65 -14.73
CA LEU A 281 -14.28 3.54 -14.58
C LEU A 281 -14.90 2.56 -15.59
N LEU A 282 -14.40 2.53 -16.81
CA LEU A 282 -14.84 1.56 -17.83
C LEU A 282 -14.54 0.12 -17.39
N LEU A 283 -13.35 -0.15 -16.85
CA LEU A 283 -13.01 -1.47 -16.32
C LEU A 283 -13.92 -1.89 -15.17
N ILE A 284 -14.25 -0.99 -14.25
CA ILE A 284 -15.20 -1.26 -13.16
C ILE A 284 -16.58 -1.60 -13.73
N ILE A 285 -17.09 -0.82 -14.70
CA ILE A 285 -18.40 -1.07 -15.32
C ILE A 285 -18.43 -2.43 -16.04
N ILE A 286 -17.39 -2.74 -16.81
CA ILE A 286 -17.28 -4.04 -17.51
C ILE A 286 -17.26 -5.18 -16.49
N ALA A 287 -16.48 -5.06 -15.43
CA ALA A 287 -16.40 -6.06 -14.41
C ALA A 287 -17.74 -6.25 -13.69
N LEU A 288 -18.44 -5.17 -13.35
CA LEU A 288 -19.79 -5.22 -12.77
C LEU A 288 -20.81 -5.84 -13.72
N ALA A 289 -20.70 -5.64 -15.03
CA ALA A 289 -21.60 -6.21 -16.02
C ALA A 289 -21.37 -7.71 -16.27
N LEU A 290 -20.10 -8.17 -16.19
CA LEU A 290 -19.73 -9.56 -16.46
C LEU A 290 -19.94 -10.49 -15.26
N LEU A 291 -19.91 -9.97 -14.04
CA LEU A 291 -19.97 -10.79 -12.83
C LEU A 291 -21.35 -11.39 -12.51
N PRO A 292 -22.50 -10.71 -12.69
CA PRO A 292 -23.81 -11.30 -12.44
C PRO A 292 -24.07 -12.59 -13.23
N PRO A 293 -23.77 -12.71 -14.54
CA PRO A 293 -23.96 -13.95 -15.27
C PRO A 293 -22.99 -15.08 -14.84
N LEU A 294 -21.82 -14.75 -14.30
CA LEU A 294 -20.87 -15.72 -13.77
C LEU A 294 -21.22 -16.19 -12.36
N SER A 295 -21.87 -15.36 -11.56
CA SER A 295 -22.27 -15.67 -10.17
C SER A 295 -23.53 -16.53 -10.08
N CYS A 296 -24.31 -16.69 -11.15
CA CYS A 296 -25.46 -17.58 -11.18
C CYS A 296 -25.09 -19.06 -10.95
N SER A 297 -23.81 -19.42 -11.10
CA SER A 297 -23.25 -20.74 -10.74
C SER A 297 -22.77 -20.87 -9.29
N ILE A 298 -22.71 -19.78 -8.53
CA ILE A 298 -22.23 -19.77 -7.14
C ILE A 298 -23.36 -19.25 -6.25
N GLN A 299 -24.19 -20.17 -5.78
CA GLN A 299 -25.48 -19.92 -5.08
C GLN A 299 -25.38 -19.16 -3.73
N ASN A 300 -24.25 -18.59 -3.32
CA ASN A 300 -24.08 -17.96 -2.00
C ASN A 300 -23.47 -16.54 -2.02
N PHE A 301 -23.38 -15.87 -3.16
CA PHE A 301 -22.87 -14.50 -3.21
C PHE A 301 -24.01 -13.47 -3.25
N THR A 302 -24.24 -12.77 -2.16
CA THR A 302 -25.10 -11.57 -2.14
C THR A 302 -24.37 -10.40 -2.82
N GLY A 303 -25.09 -9.53 -3.56
CA GLY A 303 -24.51 -8.57 -4.50
C GLY A 303 -23.41 -7.60 -3.96
N ALA A 304 -23.43 -7.27 -2.66
CA ALA A 304 -22.43 -6.35 -2.08
C ALA A 304 -21.01 -6.93 -1.96
N PRO A 305 -20.77 -8.18 -1.53
CA PRO A 305 -19.46 -8.80 -1.57
C PRO A 305 -18.89 -8.92 -2.99
N LEU A 306 -19.78 -9.07 -3.98
CA LEU A 306 -19.38 -9.14 -5.38
C LEU A 306 -18.85 -7.80 -5.90
N ILE A 307 -19.51 -6.69 -5.58
CA ILE A 307 -19.05 -5.33 -5.91
C ILE A 307 -17.69 -5.06 -5.29
N LEU A 308 -17.50 -5.47 -4.03
CA LEU A 308 -16.23 -5.34 -3.33
C LEU A 308 -15.10 -6.13 -3.98
N PHE A 309 -15.36 -7.38 -4.36
CA PHE A 309 -14.39 -8.23 -5.06
C PHE A 309 -13.98 -7.61 -6.39
N VAL A 310 -14.93 -7.08 -7.15
CA VAL A 310 -14.68 -6.44 -8.45
C VAL A 310 -13.88 -5.15 -8.31
N VAL A 311 -14.26 -4.29 -7.37
CA VAL A 311 -13.56 -3.03 -7.14
C VAL A 311 -12.15 -3.30 -6.65
N ASN A 312 -11.95 -4.28 -5.77
CA ASN A 312 -10.64 -4.68 -5.29
C ASN A 312 -9.78 -5.26 -6.43
N THR A 313 -10.36 -6.14 -7.28
CA THR A 313 -9.66 -6.71 -8.44
C THR A 313 -9.32 -5.64 -9.47
N ALA A 314 -10.22 -4.68 -9.73
CA ALA A 314 -9.97 -3.57 -10.64
C ALA A 314 -8.91 -2.59 -10.09
N ALA A 315 -8.94 -2.29 -8.80
CA ALA A 315 -7.93 -1.46 -8.14
C ALA A 315 -6.54 -2.14 -8.15
N ILE A 316 -6.48 -3.45 -7.88
CA ILE A 316 -5.25 -4.25 -7.98
C ILE A 316 -4.76 -4.30 -9.43
N SER A 317 -5.63 -4.48 -10.44
CA SER A 317 -5.22 -4.52 -11.83
C SER A 317 -4.74 -3.17 -12.36
N ALA A 318 -5.32 -2.07 -11.91
CA ALA A 318 -4.85 -0.72 -12.23
C ALA A 318 -3.47 -0.44 -11.61
N SER A 319 -3.25 -0.84 -10.35
CA SER A 319 -1.96 -0.71 -9.67
C SER A 319 -0.90 -1.68 -10.21
N THR A 320 -1.28 -2.91 -10.61
CA THR A 320 -0.34 -3.91 -11.14
C THR A 320 0.12 -3.63 -12.56
N SER A 321 -0.66 -2.92 -13.39
CA SER A 321 -0.18 -2.50 -14.72
C SER A 321 1.05 -1.60 -14.62
N GLU A 322 1.12 -0.77 -13.59
CA GLU A 322 2.28 0.09 -13.30
C GLU A 322 3.41 -0.67 -12.59
N GLN A 323 3.09 -1.53 -11.65
CA GLN A 323 4.06 -2.39 -10.94
C GLN A 323 4.68 -3.41 -11.89
N ILE A 324 3.94 -4.01 -12.82
CA ILE A 324 4.48 -4.93 -13.83
C ILE A 324 5.45 -4.19 -14.77
N SER A 325 5.18 -2.94 -15.13
CA SER A 325 6.14 -2.11 -15.88
C SER A 325 7.41 -1.81 -15.08
N ALA A 326 7.31 -1.65 -13.77
CA ALA A 326 8.46 -1.47 -12.88
C ALA A 326 9.17 -2.81 -12.57
N MET A 327 8.42 -3.90 -12.36
CA MET A 327 8.95 -5.24 -12.07
C MET A 327 9.61 -5.90 -13.28
N SER A 328 9.19 -5.61 -14.52
CA SER A 328 9.89 -6.11 -15.73
C SER A 328 11.34 -5.61 -15.81
N LYS A 329 11.70 -4.59 -15.04
CA LYS A 329 13.08 -4.10 -14.89
C LYS A 329 13.83 -4.66 -13.67
N VAL A 330 13.16 -5.41 -12.79
CA VAL A 330 13.70 -5.97 -11.53
C VAL A 330 13.57 -7.51 -11.46
N SER A 331 13.08 -8.17 -12.51
CA SER A 331 12.72 -9.60 -12.58
C SER A 331 13.83 -10.63 -12.30
N PHE A 332 14.87 -10.31 -11.55
CA PHE A 332 15.97 -11.26 -11.28
C PHE A 332 15.96 -11.87 -9.86
N LEU A 333 14.97 -11.60 -9.01
CA LEU A 333 15.04 -12.01 -7.59
C LEU A 333 13.82 -12.71 -6.98
N ILE A 334 12.78 -13.11 -7.74
CA ILE A 334 11.63 -13.79 -7.14
C ILE A 334 11.16 -15.02 -7.94
N PRO A 335 11.86 -16.18 -7.87
CA PRO A 335 11.27 -17.46 -8.26
C PRO A 335 10.51 -18.20 -7.15
N ALA A 336 10.40 -17.66 -5.92
CA ALA A 336 9.96 -18.46 -4.77
C ALA A 336 8.53 -18.17 -4.24
N PHE A 337 7.76 -17.24 -4.79
CA PHE A 337 6.50 -16.79 -4.15
C PHE A 337 5.21 -16.97 -4.97
N ILE A 338 5.18 -17.77 -6.02
CA ILE A 338 3.96 -18.02 -6.81
C ILE A 338 3.64 -19.51 -6.88
N PRO A 339 3.02 -20.13 -5.88
CA PRO A 339 2.24 -21.34 -6.12
C PRO A 339 0.78 -21.33 -5.66
N VAL A 340 0.09 -20.24 -5.42
CA VAL A 340 -1.28 -20.37 -4.88
C VAL A 340 -2.38 -19.59 -5.61
N ALA A 341 -2.29 -19.01 -6.75
CA ALA A 341 -3.48 -18.39 -7.39
C ALA A 341 -3.41 -18.27 -8.91
N LEU A 342 -3.00 -19.28 -9.61
CA LEU A 342 -3.12 -19.28 -11.07
C LEU A 342 -4.21 -20.24 -11.54
N ASN A 343 -5.47 -19.81 -11.43
CA ASN A 343 -6.49 -20.30 -12.34
C ASN A 343 -6.14 -19.74 -13.73
N PRO A 344 -5.87 -20.58 -14.76
CA PRO A 344 -5.29 -20.14 -16.04
C PRO A 344 -6.15 -19.13 -16.82
N PHE A 345 -7.43 -18.98 -16.46
CA PHE A 345 -8.33 -18.01 -17.09
C PHE A 345 -8.25 -16.59 -16.50
N GLY A 346 -7.73 -16.39 -15.28
CA GLY A 346 -7.66 -15.08 -14.64
C GLY A 346 -6.51 -14.19 -15.13
N VAL A 347 -5.47 -14.78 -15.71
CA VAL A 347 -4.24 -14.06 -16.14
C VAL A 347 -4.20 -13.87 -17.66
N VAL A 348 -4.76 -14.82 -18.43
CA VAL A 348 -4.67 -14.78 -19.90
C VAL A 348 -5.54 -13.68 -20.52
N ILE A 349 -6.73 -13.43 -20.00
CA ILE A 349 -7.65 -12.44 -20.57
C ILE A 349 -7.13 -11.00 -20.34
N PRO A 350 -6.68 -10.58 -19.15
CA PRO A 350 -6.05 -9.27 -18.97
C PRO A 350 -4.78 -9.07 -19.81
N LEU A 351 -3.94 -10.11 -19.94
CA LEU A 351 -2.73 -10.05 -20.77
C LEU A 351 -3.04 -9.89 -22.26
N ILE A 352 -4.07 -10.52 -22.79
CA ILE A 352 -4.51 -10.37 -24.19
C ILE A 352 -5.03 -8.95 -24.43
N ILE A 353 -5.81 -8.40 -23.51
CA ILE A 353 -6.34 -7.03 -23.60
C ILE A 353 -5.21 -6.01 -23.52
N ILE A 354 -4.26 -6.19 -22.59
CA ILE A 354 -3.10 -5.32 -22.44
C ILE A 354 -2.19 -5.38 -23.67
N SER A 355 -1.95 -6.56 -24.24
CA SER A 355 -1.09 -6.72 -25.44
C SER A 355 -1.68 -6.04 -26.68
N HIS A 356 -3.01 -6.02 -26.80
CA HIS A 356 -3.71 -5.41 -27.92
C HIS A 356 -3.72 -3.86 -27.84
N PHE A 357 -3.82 -3.31 -26.64
CA PHE A 357 -3.86 -1.87 -26.39
C PHE A 357 -2.48 -1.19 -26.42
N PHE A 358 -1.42 -1.88 -26.00
CA PHE A 358 -0.08 -1.27 -25.87
C PHE A 358 0.85 -1.53 -27.05
N LYS A 359 0.38 -2.09 -28.18
CA LYS A 359 1.26 -2.40 -29.34
C LYS A 359 2.58 -3.08 -28.94
N LEU A 360 2.53 -4.00 -27.98
CA LEU A 360 3.70 -4.80 -27.63
C LEU A 360 4.12 -5.61 -28.85
N ASN A 361 5.37 -5.45 -29.28
CA ASN A 361 5.93 -6.06 -30.48
C ASN A 361 5.65 -7.57 -30.48
N ARG A 362 5.12 -8.10 -31.59
CA ARG A 362 4.76 -9.52 -31.78
C ARG A 362 5.87 -10.51 -31.36
N LEU A 363 7.12 -10.11 -31.46
CA LEU A 363 8.27 -10.93 -31.05
C LEU A 363 8.30 -11.24 -29.53
N ASN A 364 7.97 -10.28 -28.68
CA ASN A 364 7.98 -10.47 -27.21
C ASN A 364 6.86 -11.39 -26.74
N TYR A 365 5.74 -11.43 -27.46
CA TYR A 365 4.59 -12.26 -27.11
C TYR A 365 4.86 -13.76 -27.38
N ILE A 366 5.48 -14.07 -28.52
CA ILE A 366 5.86 -15.46 -28.88
C ILE A 366 6.91 -16.00 -27.93
N THR A 367 7.88 -15.19 -27.52
CA THR A 367 8.93 -15.59 -26.58
C THR A 367 8.38 -15.93 -25.19
N ILE A 368 7.38 -15.16 -24.71
CA ILE A 368 6.72 -15.42 -23.41
C ILE A 368 5.87 -16.70 -23.47
N LEU A 369 5.11 -16.91 -24.55
CA LEU A 369 4.32 -18.12 -24.73
C LEU A 369 5.20 -19.37 -24.89
N GLN A 370 6.34 -19.27 -25.55
CA GLN A 370 7.32 -20.37 -25.64
C GLN A 370 7.98 -20.69 -24.30
N ALA A 371 8.27 -19.67 -23.46
CA ALA A 371 8.79 -19.89 -22.11
C ALA A 371 7.77 -20.61 -21.22
N ILE A 372 6.50 -20.24 -21.29
CA ILE A 372 5.40 -20.88 -20.53
C ILE A 372 5.13 -22.31 -21.04
N ALA A 373 5.26 -22.57 -22.35
CA ALA A 373 5.07 -23.89 -22.93
C ALA A 373 6.22 -24.86 -22.58
N ASN A 374 7.45 -24.37 -22.48
CA ASN A 374 8.62 -25.18 -22.13
C ASN A 374 8.68 -25.60 -20.65
N GLU A 375 8.09 -24.79 -19.74
CA GLU A 375 7.96 -25.16 -18.32
C GLU A 375 6.96 -26.30 -18.05
N LYS A 376 6.09 -26.64 -19.00
CA LYS A 376 5.16 -27.78 -18.90
C LYS A 376 5.73 -29.10 -19.38
N GLN A 377 6.95 -29.12 -19.92
CA GLN A 377 7.61 -30.34 -20.43
C GLN A 377 8.85 -30.79 -19.60
N SER A 378 9.19 -30.05 -18.56
CA SER A 378 10.15 -30.44 -17.52
C SER A 378 9.42 -30.77 -16.21
#